data_c96bf39138bd35e130702b6e3056750f
#
_entry.id   c96bf39138bd35e130702b6e3056750f
#
_cell.length_a   1.000
_cell.length_b   1.000
_cell.length_c   1.000
_cell.angle_alpha   90.00
_cell.angle_beta   90.00
_cell.angle_gamma   90.00
#
_symmetry.space_group_name_H-M   'P 1'
#
loop_
_entity.id
_entity.type
_entity.pdbx_description
1 polymer ?
#
loop_
_entity_poly.entity_id
_entity_poly.type
_entity_poly.pdbx_seq_one_letter_code
_entity_poly.pdbx_strand_id
1 'polypeptide(L)'
;MTPTPESRAVPAPTSDYDSIAEGYSTENENSLMNAYYERPAMLGLAGDVTGRRILDAGCGSGPLAAALRDRGAVVTGVDASAGMLELARRRLGADVDLRVVDLADPLPFPDDSFDDVVASLVLHYLRDWGPTLTELRRVLKPGGRLIVSVDHPFAVNTMHRRAGSKPDYFATYDWTEEWTLGGRTTRLTFWNRPLHAMTDAFTAAGFRIDVISEPPPAPEARDLFPEEFRDITGTSFLAFLFFVLRAD
;
A
#
# COMPACT_ATOMS: atom_id res chain seq x y z
N MET A 1 -48.97 -4.32 3.32
CA MET A 1 -47.62 -3.74 3.08
C MET A 1 -46.65 -4.89 3.01
N THR A 2 -46.23 -5.23 1.80
CA THR A 2 -45.24 -6.29 1.53
C THR A 2 -43.84 -5.68 1.74
N PRO A 3 -42.94 -6.32 2.46
CA PRO A 3 -41.56 -5.81 2.62
C PRO A 3 -40.84 -5.86 1.27
N THR A 4 -40.21 -4.76 0.91
CA THR A 4 -39.31 -4.63 -0.24
C THR A 4 -38.11 -5.56 0.00
N PRO A 5 -37.65 -6.35 -0.99
CA PRO A 5 -36.46 -7.18 -0.81
C PRO A 5 -35.23 -6.29 -0.64
N GLU A 6 -34.50 -6.51 0.45
CA GLU A 6 -33.17 -5.94 0.67
C GLU A 6 -32.28 -6.27 -0.54
N SER A 7 -31.79 -5.22 -1.18
CA SER A 7 -30.76 -5.32 -2.21
C SER A 7 -29.53 -5.97 -1.60
N ARG A 8 -29.31 -7.23 -1.93
CA ARG A 8 -28.06 -7.94 -1.60
C ARG A 8 -26.92 -7.18 -2.28
N ALA A 9 -26.12 -6.49 -1.50
CA ALA A 9 -24.94 -5.79 -2.02
C ALA A 9 -24.10 -6.80 -2.82
N VAL A 10 -23.86 -6.48 -4.09
CA VAL A 10 -22.90 -7.23 -4.92
C VAL A 10 -21.54 -7.03 -4.26
N PRO A 11 -20.79 -8.10 -3.93
CA PRO A 11 -19.44 -7.95 -3.41
C PRO A 11 -18.64 -7.07 -4.37
N ALA A 12 -17.90 -6.10 -3.84
CA ALA A 12 -16.98 -5.32 -4.66
C ALA A 12 -16.03 -6.29 -5.40
N PRO A 13 -15.73 -6.06 -6.68
CA PRO A 13 -14.81 -6.91 -7.39
C PRO A 13 -13.46 -6.89 -6.67
N THR A 14 -13.02 -8.04 -6.20
CA THR A 14 -11.69 -8.21 -5.60
C THR A 14 -10.64 -8.03 -6.68
N SER A 15 -9.62 -7.22 -6.41
CA SER A 15 -8.49 -7.05 -7.32
C SER A 15 -7.74 -8.38 -7.48
N ASP A 16 -7.72 -8.92 -8.70
CA ASP A 16 -7.11 -10.23 -8.99
C ASP A 16 -5.64 -10.04 -9.38
N TYR A 17 -4.77 -10.08 -8.39
CA TYR A 17 -3.33 -10.05 -8.58
C TYR A 17 -2.74 -11.43 -8.95
N ASP A 18 -3.42 -12.54 -8.66
CA ASP A 18 -2.91 -13.88 -8.99
C ASP A 18 -2.72 -14.04 -10.50
N SER A 19 -3.64 -13.52 -11.30
CA SER A 19 -3.59 -13.66 -12.75
C SER A 19 -2.44 -12.89 -13.40
N ILE A 20 -1.94 -11.82 -12.78
CA ILE A 20 -0.89 -10.93 -13.32
C ILE A 20 0.40 -10.93 -12.48
N ALA A 21 0.54 -11.81 -11.50
CA ALA A 21 1.59 -11.74 -10.47
C ALA A 21 3.01 -11.63 -11.04
N GLU A 22 3.40 -12.47 -12.00
CA GLU A 22 4.74 -12.43 -12.64
C GLU A 22 4.97 -11.10 -13.39
N GLY A 23 3.98 -10.63 -14.18
CA GLY A 23 4.07 -9.38 -14.92
C GLY A 23 4.17 -8.17 -13.99
N TYR A 24 3.34 -8.13 -12.95
CA TYR A 24 3.37 -7.06 -11.94
C TYR A 24 4.69 -7.05 -11.17
N SER A 25 5.19 -8.22 -10.75
CA SER A 25 6.47 -8.29 -10.05
C SER A 25 7.62 -7.75 -10.88
N THR A 26 7.66 -8.06 -12.18
CA THR A 26 8.66 -7.54 -13.12
C THR A 26 8.57 -6.03 -13.27
N GLU A 27 7.36 -5.49 -13.40
CA GLU A 27 7.13 -4.04 -13.50
C GLU A 27 7.54 -3.33 -12.21
N ASN A 28 7.13 -3.84 -11.04
CA ASN A 28 7.43 -3.27 -9.74
C ASN A 28 8.94 -3.13 -9.46
N GLU A 29 9.77 -4.05 -10.00
CA GLU A 29 11.22 -4.01 -9.85
C GLU A 29 11.88 -2.83 -10.57
N ASN A 30 11.29 -2.37 -11.68
CA ASN A 30 11.95 -1.48 -12.62
C ASN A 30 11.22 -0.16 -12.85
N SER A 31 9.97 -0.01 -12.36
CA SER A 31 9.19 1.19 -12.61
C SER A 31 9.65 2.38 -11.78
N LEU A 32 9.54 3.57 -12.36
CA LEU A 32 9.74 4.83 -11.66
C LEU A 32 8.96 4.87 -10.34
N MET A 33 7.68 4.49 -10.39
CA MET A 33 6.75 4.65 -9.28
C MET A 33 7.10 3.76 -8.08
N ASN A 34 7.38 2.48 -8.31
CA ASN A 34 7.65 1.54 -7.22
C ASN A 34 9.13 1.50 -6.83
N ALA A 35 10.03 1.32 -7.81
CA ALA A 35 11.44 1.08 -7.54
C ALA A 35 12.21 2.35 -7.17
N TYR A 36 11.85 3.48 -7.78
CA TYR A 36 12.62 4.73 -7.66
C TYR A 36 11.87 5.86 -6.97
N TYR A 37 10.62 5.64 -6.53
CA TYR A 37 9.89 6.63 -5.76
C TYR A 37 9.37 6.03 -4.43
N GLU A 38 8.38 5.12 -4.51
CA GLU A 38 7.68 4.63 -3.32
C GLU A 38 8.61 3.87 -2.36
N ARG A 39 9.29 2.84 -2.83
CA ARG A 39 10.16 1.98 -2.00
C ARG A 39 11.31 2.74 -1.33
N PRO A 40 12.08 3.60 -2.03
CA PRO A 40 13.08 4.45 -1.38
C PRO A 40 12.50 5.36 -0.28
N ALA A 41 11.30 5.93 -0.51
CA ALA A 41 10.62 6.77 0.46
C ALA A 41 10.19 5.98 1.71
N MET A 42 9.57 4.81 1.54
CA MET A 42 9.22 3.90 2.64
C MET A 42 10.44 3.51 3.48
N LEU A 43 11.52 3.14 2.81
CA LEU A 43 12.79 2.79 3.47
C LEU A 43 13.43 3.97 4.19
N GLY A 44 13.31 5.17 3.66
CA GLY A 44 13.75 6.41 4.30
C GLY A 44 12.96 6.71 5.58
N LEU A 45 11.63 6.55 5.53
CA LEU A 45 10.73 6.74 6.68
C LEU A 45 10.89 5.64 7.74
N ALA A 46 11.17 4.41 7.32
CA ALA A 46 11.46 3.31 8.24
C ALA A 46 12.74 3.55 9.06
N GLY A 47 13.76 4.20 8.45
CA GLY A 47 15.02 4.54 9.10
C GLY A 47 15.83 3.30 9.51
N ASP A 48 16.39 3.30 10.74
CA ASP A 48 17.08 2.13 11.28
C ASP A 48 16.08 1.08 11.75
N VAL A 49 16.13 -0.07 11.10
CA VAL A 49 15.26 -1.21 11.37
C VAL A 49 16.02 -2.44 11.87
N THR A 50 17.29 -2.29 12.21
CA THR A 50 18.16 -3.38 12.68
C THR A 50 17.53 -4.09 13.87
N GLY A 51 17.31 -5.41 13.74
CA GLY A 51 16.73 -6.27 14.78
C GLY A 51 15.23 -6.05 15.03
N ARG A 52 14.55 -5.12 14.34
CA ARG A 52 13.12 -4.88 14.50
C ARG A 52 12.29 -5.99 13.86
N ARG A 53 11.23 -6.40 14.53
CA ARG A 53 10.22 -7.31 13.98
C ARG A 53 9.20 -6.48 13.22
N ILE A 54 9.10 -6.70 11.91
CA ILE A 54 8.27 -5.90 11.01
C ILE A 54 7.25 -6.80 10.32
N LEU A 55 5.97 -6.39 10.36
CA LEU A 55 4.94 -6.95 9.50
C LEU A 55 4.87 -6.13 8.20
N ASP A 56 5.05 -6.78 7.06
CA ASP A 56 4.78 -6.20 5.74
C ASP A 56 3.35 -6.60 5.32
N ALA A 57 2.41 -5.68 5.51
CA ALA A 57 0.99 -5.87 5.26
C ALA A 57 0.66 -5.53 3.79
N GLY A 58 0.32 -6.55 3.00
CA GLY A 58 0.22 -6.44 1.55
C GLY A 58 1.60 -6.48 0.89
N CYS A 59 2.42 -7.48 1.25
CA CYS A 59 3.83 -7.54 0.86
C CYS A 59 4.07 -7.81 -0.64
N GLY A 60 3.03 -8.23 -1.38
CA GLY A 60 3.13 -8.58 -2.79
C GLY A 60 4.22 -9.63 -3.04
N SER A 61 5.06 -9.42 -4.05
CA SER A 61 6.22 -10.27 -4.36
C SER A 61 7.43 -10.03 -3.46
N GLY A 62 7.29 -9.24 -2.38
CA GLY A 62 8.29 -9.07 -1.32
C GLY A 62 9.45 -8.10 -1.58
N PRO A 63 9.36 -7.10 -2.48
CA PRO A 63 10.51 -6.22 -2.75
C PRO A 63 10.85 -5.30 -1.57
N LEU A 64 9.85 -4.76 -0.85
CA LEU A 64 10.08 -3.97 0.35
C LEU A 64 10.56 -4.86 1.50
N ALA A 65 9.95 -6.05 1.68
CA ALA A 65 10.39 -7.03 2.67
C ALA A 65 11.87 -7.40 2.50
N ALA A 66 12.31 -7.62 1.25
CA ALA A 66 13.73 -7.90 0.95
C ALA A 66 14.64 -6.75 1.40
N ALA A 67 14.30 -5.52 1.00
CA ALA A 67 15.10 -4.34 1.34
C ALA A 67 15.14 -4.04 2.84
N LEU A 68 14.07 -4.34 3.59
CA LEU A 68 14.04 -4.23 5.05
C LEU A 68 14.92 -5.32 5.70
N ARG A 69 14.89 -6.55 5.20
CA ARG A 69 15.78 -7.65 5.66
C ARG A 69 17.24 -7.34 5.43
N ASP A 70 17.58 -6.78 4.26
CA ASP A 70 18.97 -6.35 3.95
C ASP A 70 19.48 -5.29 4.93
N ARG A 71 18.55 -4.53 5.58
CA ARG A 71 18.84 -3.58 6.66
C ARG A 71 18.76 -4.20 8.06
N GLY A 72 18.68 -5.52 8.16
CA GLY A 72 18.72 -6.27 9.42
C GLY A 72 17.39 -6.44 10.14
N ALA A 73 16.25 -6.15 9.50
CA ALA A 73 14.94 -6.43 10.07
C ALA A 73 14.57 -7.91 10.03
N VAL A 74 13.76 -8.35 10.99
CA VAL A 74 13.06 -9.65 10.96
C VAL A 74 11.66 -9.42 10.40
N VAL A 75 11.42 -9.81 9.15
CA VAL A 75 10.19 -9.50 8.43
C VAL A 75 9.27 -10.72 8.38
N THR A 76 7.98 -10.48 8.65
CA THR A 76 6.85 -11.37 8.34
C THR A 76 6.02 -10.69 7.26
N GLY A 77 5.60 -11.40 6.23
CA GLY A 77 4.78 -10.85 5.14
C GLY A 77 3.39 -11.45 5.09
N VAL A 78 2.40 -10.65 4.78
CA VAL A 78 1.03 -11.10 4.47
C VAL A 78 0.56 -10.48 3.17
N ASP A 79 -0.17 -11.25 2.37
CA ASP A 79 -0.82 -10.79 1.14
C ASP A 79 -2.04 -11.66 0.84
N ALA A 80 -3.05 -11.10 0.20
CA ALA A 80 -4.24 -11.85 -0.21
C ALA A 80 -3.98 -12.76 -1.41
N SER A 81 -2.97 -12.44 -2.25
CA SER A 81 -2.60 -13.18 -3.46
C SER A 81 -1.61 -14.31 -3.14
N ALA A 82 -2.04 -15.54 -3.34
CA ALA A 82 -1.16 -16.71 -3.23
C ALA A 82 -0.05 -16.67 -4.30
N GLY A 83 -0.36 -16.18 -5.50
CA GLY A 83 0.61 -16.02 -6.59
C GLY A 83 1.72 -15.02 -6.24
N MET A 84 1.37 -13.90 -5.62
CA MET A 84 2.36 -12.93 -5.12
C MET A 84 3.26 -13.55 -4.04
N LEU A 85 2.69 -14.28 -3.09
CA LEU A 85 3.46 -14.92 -2.04
C LEU A 85 4.39 -16.03 -2.54
N GLU A 86 4.04 -16.70 -3.63
CA GLU A 86 4.97 -17.64 -4.28
C GLU A 86 6.20 -16.93 -4.85
N LEU A 87 6.01 -15.75 -5.45
CA LEU A 87 7.12 -14.88 -5.88
C LEU A 87 7.94 -14.38 -4.69
N ALA A 88 7.25 -13.97 -3.61
CA ALA A 88 7.92 -13.54 -2.38
C ALA A 88 8.77 -14.66 -1.77
N ARG A 89 8.30 -15.92 -1.74
CA ARG A 89 9.10 -17.08 -1.28
C ARG A 89 10.33 -17.31 -2.13
N ARG A 90 10.21 -17.17 -3.46
CA ARG A 90 11.39 -17.27 -4.36
C ARG A 90 12.43 -16.17 -4.08
N ARG A 91 11.98 -14.96 -3.76
CA ARG A 91 12.83 -13.81 -3.45
C ARG A 91 13.50 -13.91 -2.08
N LEU A 92 12.70 -14.19 -1.06
CA LEU A 92 13.09 -14.05 0.35
C LEU A 92 13.67 -15.33 0.95
N GLY A 93 13.44 -16.47 0.30
CA GLY A 93 13.84 -17.79 0.82
C GLY A 93 12.75 -18.47 1.66
N ALA A 94 12.99 -19.73 2.01
CA ALA A 94 11.98 -20.57 2.68
C ALA A 94 11.87 -20.30 4.20
N ASP A 95 12.77 -19.54 4.77
CA ASP A 95 12.85 -19.21 6.19
C ASP A 95 11.98 -18.02 6.61
N VAL A 96 11.39 -17.31 5.64
CA VAL A 96 10.53 -16.15 5.90
C VAL A 96 9.09 -16.59 6.15
N ASP A 97 8.49 -16.09 7.23
CA ASP A 97 7.07 -16.31 7.53
C ASP A 97 6.20 -15.48 6.57
N LEU A 98 5.58 -16.18 5.60
CA LEU A 98 4.69 -15.58 4.59
C LEU A 98 3.33 -16.28 4.65
N ARG A 99 2.25 -15.50 4.84
CA ARG A 99 0.90 -16.04 5.01
C ARG A 99 -0.10 -15.40 4.05
N VAL A 100 -0.97 -16.22 3.46
CA VAL A 100 -2.12 -15.71 2.69
C VAL A 100 -3.14 -15.16 3.68
N VAL A 101 -3.36 -13.84 3.65
CA VAL A 101 -4.28 -13.13 4.54
C VAL A 101 -4.92 -11.97 3.78
N ASP A 102 -6.25 -11.87 3.82
CA ASP A 102 -6.95 -10.67 3.42
C ASP A 102 -6.92 -9.66 4.58
N LEU A 103 -6.45 -8.45 4.32
CA LEU A 103 -6.38 -7.40 5.35
C LEU A 103 -7.76 -6.92 5.83
N ALA A 104 -8.83 -7.30 5.16
CA ALA A 104 -10.21 -7.09 5.63
C ALA A 104 -10.60 -8.07 6.74
N ASP A 105 -9.86 -9.18 6.92
CA ASP A 105 -10.06 -10.19 7.94
C ASP A 105 -9.16 -9.95 9.17
N PRO A 106 -9.47 -10.55 10.34
CA PRO A 106 -8.59 -10.52 11.49
C PRO A 106 -7.21 -11.11 11.20
N LEU A 107 -6.15 -10.42 11.64
CA LEU A 107 -4.79 -10.87 11.43
C LEU A 107 -4.43 -12.07 12.34
N PRO A 108 -3.80 -13.14 11.79
CA PRO A 108 -3.48 -14.36 12.54
C PRO A 108 -2.21 -14.21 13.40
N PHE A 109 -2.10 -13.09 14.11
CA PHE A 109 -1.00 -12.79 15.01
C PHE A 109 -1.51 -12.38 16.39
N PRO A 110 -0.78 -12.70 17.47
CA PRO A 110 -1.09 -12.18 18.80
C PRO A 110 -0.97 -10.64 18.86
N ASP A 111 -1.57 -10.04 19.87
CA ASP A 111 -1.34 -8.64 20.24
C ASP A 111 0.15 -8.38 20.47
N ASP A 112 0.60 -7.15 20.24
CA ASP A 112 1.96 -6.69 20.55
C ASP A 112 3.09 -7.53 19.92
N SER A 113 2.85 -8.09 18.71
CA SER A 113 3.79 -9.00 18.02
C SER A 113 4.92 -8.28 17.29
N PHE A 114 4.69 -7.05 16.83
CA PHE A 114 5.59 -6.33 15.93
C PHE A 114 6.05 -4.98 16.50
N ASP A 115 7.29 -4.62 16.19
CA ASP A 115 7.84 -3.31 16.51
C ASP A 115 7.37 -2.25 15.51
N ASP A 116 7.22 -2.64 14.24
CA ASP A 116 6.66 -1.82 13.17
C ASP A 116 5.76 -2.65 12.26
N VAL A 117 4.83 -1.97 11.60
CA VAL A 117 4.08 -2.47 10.45
C VAL A 117 4.38 -1.54 9.27
N VAL A 118 4.61 -2.08 8.09
CA VAL A 118 4.63 -1.34 6.83
C VAL A 118 3.42 -1.73 6.00
N ALA A 119 2.75 -0.75 5.38
CA ALA A 119 1.60 -0.95 4.50
C ALA A 119 1.84 -0.11 3.22
N SER A 120 2.57 -0.75 2.29
CA SER A 120 3.03 -0.13 1.06
C SER A 120 1.98 -0.29 -0.04
N LEU A 121 1.37 0.82 -0.47
CA LEU A 121 0.39 0.88 -1.58
C LEU A 121 -0.70 -0.20 -1.49
N VAL A 122 -1.22 -0.46 -0.29
CA VAL A 122 -2.21 -1.52 -0.06
C VAL A 122 -3.55 -0.99 0.45
N LEU A 123 -3.57 0.06 1.28
CA LEU A 123 -4.82 0.53 1.89
C LEU A 123 -5.82 1.09 0.85
N HIS A 124 -5.36 1.55 -0.30
CA HIS A 124 -6.24 2.05 -1.35
C HIS A 124 -7.08 0.95 -2.04
N TYR A 125 -6.83 -0.34 -1.76
CA TYR A 125 -7.72 -1.43 -2.18
C TYR A 125 -8.91 -1.63 -1.23
N LEU A 126 -8.86 -1.05 -0.03
CA LEU A 126 -9.86 -1.25 1.01
C LEU A 126 -10.88 -0.12 1.03
N ARG A 127 -12.16 -0.48 0.91
CA ARG A 127 -13.28 0.46 1.06
C ARG A 127 -13.34 1.03 2.46
N ASP A 128 -13.20 0.20 3.47
CA ASP A 128 -13.24 0.57 4.88
C ASP A 128 -11.89 0.28 5.54
N TRP A 129 -11.26 1.32 6.06
CA TRP A 129 -9.96 1.20 6.74
C TRP A 129 -10.10 0.85 8.23
N GLY A 130 -11.27 1.09 8.82
CA GLY A 130 -11.47 0.96 10.27
C GLY A 130 -11.08 -0.41 10.82
N PRO A 131 -11.68 -1.52 10.34
CA PRO A 131 -11.33 -2.87 10.81
C PRO A 131 -9.85 -3.19 10.62
N THR A 132 -9.31 -2.92 9.43
CA THR A 132 -7.89 -3.19 9.11
C THR A 132 -6.96 -2.39 10.02
N LEU A 133 -7.19 -1.08 10.18
CA LEU A 133 -6.36 -0.24 11.04
C LEU A 133 -6.43 -0.68 12.51
N THR A 134 -7.58 -1.16 12.98
CA THR A 134 -7.74 -1.73 14.32
C THR A 134 -6.88 -2.97 14.51
N GLU A 135 -6.84 -3.87 13.53
CA GLU A 135 -6.00 -5.06 13.56
C GLU A 135 -4.50 -4.73 13.47
N LEU A 136 -4.12 -3.81 12.56
CA LEU A 136 -2.73 -3.33 12.48
C LEU A 136 -2.28 -2.67 13.79
N ARG A 137 -3.18 -1.93 14.46
CA ARG A 137 -2.92 -1.34 15.78
C ARG A 137 -2.77 -2.40 16.86
N ARG A 138 -3.61 -3.44 16.85
CA ARG A 138 -3.60 -4.54 17.84
C ARG A 138 -2.28 -5.33 17.80
N VAL A 139 -1.78 -5.62 16.61
CA VAL A 139 -0.54 -6.42 16.45
C VAL A 139 0.74 -5.61 16.69
N LEU A 140 0.65 -4.28 16.74
CA LEU A 140 1.77 -3.40 17.09
C LEU A 140 1.97 -3.35 18.61
N LYS A 141 3.22 -3.41 19.03
CA LYS A 141 3.60 -3.10 20.41
C LYS A 141 3.25 -1.66 20.79
N PRO A 142 3.02 -1.36 22.07
CA PRO A 142 2.93 0.02 22.53
C PRO A 142 4.14 0.84 22.06
N GLY A 143 3.89 2.01 21.47
CA GLY A 143 4.92 2.85 20.85
C GLY A 143 5.46 2.34 19.51
N GLY A 144 4.94 1.24 18.97
CA GLY A 144 5.25 0.74 17.64
C GLY A 144 4.77 1.68 16.52
N ARG A 145 5.27 1.51 15.30
CA ARG A 145 4.95 2.40 14.19
C ARG A 145 4.20 1.66 13.09
N LEU A 146 3.21 2.34 12.51
CA LEU A 146 2.63 1.97 11.22
C LEU A 146 3.14 2.98 10.18
N ILE A 147 3.84 2.49 9.16
CA ILE A 147 4.39 3.30 8.06
C ILE A 147 3.58 2.96 6.81
N VAL A 148 2.97 3.97 6.22
CA VAL A 148 1.97 3.80 5.15
C VAL A 148 2.37 4.61 3.93
N SER A 149 2.19 4.03 2.75
CA SER A 149 2.07 4.76 1.48
C SER A 149 0.72 4.49 0.85
N VAL A 150 0.14 5.52 0.25
CA VAL A 150 -1.12 5.45 -0.51
C VAL A 150 -1.04 6.37 -1.73
N ASP A 151 -1.93 6.16 -2.70
CA ASP A 151 -2.13 7.13 -3.77
C ASP A 151 -2.46 8.51 -3.19
N HIS A 152 -1.81 9.54 -3.72
CA HIS A 152 -2.04 10.91 -3.27
C HIS A 152 -3.42 11.39 -3.74
N PRO A 153 -4.37 11.74 -2.85
CA PRO A 153 -5.76 12.01 -3.23
C PRO A 153 -5.90 13.20 -4.19
N PHE A 154 -5.00 14.18 -4.09
CA PHE A 154 -4.98 15.31 -5.02
C PHE A 154 -4.46 14.89 -6.40
N ALA A 155 -3.48 14.00 -6.48
CA ALA A 155 -2.96 13.46 -7.73
C ALA A 155 -4.04 12.65 -8.46
N VAL A 156 -4.71 11.75 -7.75
CA VAL A 156 -5.85 10.95 -8.26
C VAL A 156 -6.97 11.87 -8.76
N ASN A 157 -7.39 12.86 -7.97
CA ASN A 157 -8.42 13.81 -8.39
C ASN A 157 -8.01 14.57 -9.65
N THR A 158 -6.74 15.02 -9.74
CA THR A 158 -6.22 15.74 -10.90
C THR A 158 -6.18 14.84 -12.14
N MET A 159 -5.76 13.59 -12.01
CA MET A 159 -5.75 12.59 -13.08
C MET A 159 -7.16 12.39 -13.65
N HIS A 160 -8.15 12.15 -12.80
CA HIS A 160 -9.54 11.98 -13.23
C HIS A 160 -10.12 13.23 -13.90
N ARG A 161 -9.79 14.42 -13.38
CA ARG A 161 -10.23 15.68 -14.01
C ARG A 161 -9.61 15.89 -15.39
N ARG A 162 -8.35 15.53 -15.58
CA ARG A 162 -7.69 15.56 -16.90
C ARG A 162 -8.28 14.55 -17.88
N ALA A 163 -8.77 13.40 -17.36
CA ALA A 163 -9.50 12.41 -18.14
C ALA A 163 -10.98 12.79 -18.41
N GLY A 164 -11.41 14.00 -18.03
CA GLY A 164 -12.77 14.50 -18.28
C GLY A 164 -13.79 14.18 -17.21
N SER A 165 -13.44 13.47 -16.15
CA SER A 165 -14.29 13.25 -14.98
C SER A 165 -14.31 14.48 -14.07
N LYS A 166 -15.31 14.56 -13.18
CA LYS A 166 -15.41 15.65 -12.19
C LYS A 166 -15.70 15.08 -10.81
N PRO A 167 -14.80 14.26 -10.26
CA PRO A 167 -15.01 13.70 -8.94
C PRO A 167 -15.02 14.79 -7.88
N ASP A 168 -15.85 14.61 -6.85
CA ASP A 168 -15.75 15.41 -5.64
C ASP A 168 -14.49 15.00 -4.87
N TYR A 169 -13.53 15.92 -4.72
CA TYR A 169 -12.30 15.66 -3.98
C TYR A 169 -12.56 15.23 -2.53
N PHE A 170 -13.63 15.73 -1.90
CA PHE A 170 -13.93 15.44 -0.50
C PHE A 170 -14.72 14.15 -0.28
N ALA A 171 -15.10 13.46 -1.36
CA ALA A 171 -15.79 12.18 -1.28
C ALA A 171 -14.80 11.01 -1.30
N THR A 172 -15.16 9.92 -0.59
CA THR A 172 -14.57 8.60 -0.80
C THR A 172 -15.33 7.93 -1.94
N TYR A 173 -14.63 7.54 -3.00
CA TYR A 173 -15.20 6.87 -4.17
C TYR A 173 -14.22 5.85 -4.72
N ASP A 174 -14.74 4.88 -5.46
CA ASP A 174 -13.93 3.89 -6.17
C ASP A 174 -13.81 4.20 -7.66
N TRP A 175 -12.76 3.67 -8.26
CA TRP A 175 -12.60 3.56 -9.70
C TRP A 175 -11.93 2.25 -10.05
N THR A 176 -12.15 1.79 -11.26
CA THR A 176 -11.57 0.55 -11.77
C THR A 176 -10.74 0.84 -13.00
N GLU A 177 -9.53 0.29 -13.02
CA GLU A 177 -8.62 0.34 -14.15
C GLU A 177 -8.42 -1.07 -14.73
N GLU A 178 -8.19 -1.14 -16.03
CA GLU A 178 -7.79 -2.36 -16.72
C GLU A 178 -6.27 -2.34 -16.90
N TRP A 179 -5.61 -3.31 -16.30
CA TRP A 179 -4.16 -3.45 -16.37
C TRP A 179 -3.78 -4.68 -17.20
N THR A 180 -2.85 -4.48 -18.15
CA THR A 180 -2.30 -5.57 -18.98
C THR A 180 -0.82 -5.72 -18.67
N LEU A 181 -0.46 -6.78 -17.96
CA LEU A 181 0.90 -7.08 -17.53
C LEU A 181 1.26 -8.52 -17.88
N GLY A 182 2.45 -8.74 -18.46
CA GLY A 182 2.87 -10.07 -18.88
C GLY A 182 1.94 -10.74 -19.91
N GLY A 183 1.22 -9.94 -20.72
CA GLY A 183 0.25 -10.43 -21.70
C GLY A 183 -1.09 -10.90 -21.10
N ARG A 184 -1.33 -10.63 -19.83
CA ARG A 184 -2.60 -10.92 -19.14
C ARG A 184 -3.26 -9.63 -18.71
N THR A 185 -4.59 -9.59 -18.85
CA THR A 185 -5.40 -8.41 -18.49
C THR A 185 -6.27 -8.72 -17.28
N THR A 186 -6.29 -7.81 -16.32
CA THR A 186 -7.16 -7.86 -15.14
C THR A 186 -7.74 -6.48 -14.85
N ARG A 187 -8.75 -6.44 -13.99
CA ARG A 187 -9.36 -5.20 -13.52
C ARG A 187 -9.02 -5.02 -12.05
N LEU A 188 -8.43 -3.87 -11.72
CA LEU A 188 -8.10 -3.50 -10.36
C LEU A 188 -9.00 -2.34 -9.93
N THR A 189 -9.59 -2.47 -8.75
CA THR A 189 -10.44 -1.44 -8.17
C THR A 189 -9.71 -0.76 -7.02
N PHE A 190 -9.66 0.56 -7.07
CA PHE A 190 -9.01 1.42 -6.10
C PHE A 190 -10.05 2.32 -5.42
N TRP A 191 -9.76 2.74 -4.20
CA TRP A 191 -10.57 3.68 -3.43
C TRP A 191 -9.82 4.98 -3.19
N ASN A 192 -10.30 6.07 -3.79
CA ASN A 192 -9.85 7.40 -3.40
C ASN A 192 -10.41 7.73 -2.02
N ARG A 193 -9.54 8.20 -1.15
CA ARG A 193 -9.90 8.70 0.17
C ARG A 193 -9.25 10.07 0.36
N PRO A 194 -10.02 11.15 0.60
CA PRO A 194 -9.45 12.48 0.81
C PRO A 194 -8.61 12.53 2.09
N LEU A 195 -7.66 13.45 2.15
CA LEU A 195 -6.70 13.55 3.26
C LEU A 195 -7.38 13.58 4.64
N HIS A 196 -8.46 14.37 4.81
CA HIS A 196 -9.15 14.43 6.09
C HIS A 196 -9.71 13.06 6.51
N ALA A 197 -10.30 12.31 5.56
CA ALA A 197 -10.86 10.99 5.88
C ALA A 197 -9.77 9.93 6.16
N MET A 198 -8.56 10.11 5.62
CA MET A 198 -7.39 9.29 6.00
C MET A 198 -6.99 9.58 7.45
N THR A 199 -6.79 10.87 7.79
CA THR A 199 -6.38 11.29 9.14
C THR A 199 -7.42 10.94 10.20
N ASP A 200 -8.72 11.08 9.87
CA ASP A 200 -9.81 10.68 10.75
C ASP A 200 -9.80 9.16 11.00
N ALA A 201 -9.57 8.35 9.96
CA ALA A 201 -9.50 6.89 10.10
C ALA A 201 -8.32 6.46 10.99
N PHE A 202 -7.14 7.08 10.81
CA PHE A 202 -5.98 6.78 11.64
C PHE A 202 -6.21 7.13 13.11
N THR A 203 -6.73 8.33 13.39
CA THR A 203 -7.01 8.78 14.76
C THR A 203 -8.13 7.98 15.42
N ALA A 204 -9.18 7.61 14.67
CA ALA A 204 -10.26 6.76 15.17
C ALA A 204 -9.78 5.34 15.53
N ALA A 205 -8.76 4.82 14.84
CA ALA A 205 -8.12 3.55 15.16
C ALA A 205 -7.10 3.64 16.32
N GLY A 206 -6.92 4.82 16.94
CA GLY A 206 -6.03 5.03 18.07
C GLY A 206 -4.56 5.27 17.69
N PHE A 207 -4.30 5.71 16.46
CA PHE A 207 -2.96 6.13 16.07
C PHE A 207 -2.78 7.64 16.25
N ARG A 208 -1.57 8.02 16.66
CA ARG A 208 -1.09 9.38 16.55
C ARG A 208 -0.30 9.53 15.25
N ILE A 209 -0.52 10.63 14.54
CA ILE A 209 0.22 10.94 13.31
C ILE A 209 1.52 11.66 13.69
N ASP A 210 2.67 11.01 13.47
CA ASP A 210 3.98 11.58 13.72
C ASP A 210 4.51 12.33 12.48
N VAL A 211 4.27 11.79 11.27
CA VAL A 211 4.74 12.37 10.00
C VAL A 211 3.66 12.24 8.93
N ILE A 212 3.49 13.31 8.14
CA ILE A 212 2.86 13.29 6.82
C ILE A 212 3.94 13.76 5.84
N SER A 213 4.20 13.02 4.75
CA SER A 213 5.32 13.31 3.86
C SER A 213 4.96 13.14 2.40
N GLU A 214 5.54 14.01 1.57
CA GLU A 214 5.50 14.00 0.10
C GLU A 214 6.95 14.06 -0.40
N PRO A 215 7.74 12.98 -0.22
CA PRO A 215 9.16 13.00 -0.59
C PRO A 215 9.33 13.03 -2.11
N PRO A 216 10.47 13.53 -2.62
CA PRO A 216 10.81 13.38 -4.03
C PRO A 216 11.13 11.93 -4.36
N PRO A 217 11.08 11.53 -5.66
CA PRO A 217 11.69 10.29 -6.15
C PRO A 217 13.19 10.23 -5.81
N ALA A 218 13.77 9.03 -5.91
CA ALA A 218 15.20 8.82 -5.74
C ALA A 218 16.00 9.75 -6.68
N PRO A 219 17.19 10.24 -6.27
CA PRO A 219 17.97 11.22 -7.05
C PRO A 219 18.26 10.78 -8.49
N GLU A 220 18.52 9.48 -8.69
CA GLU A 220 18.81 8.88 -10.01
C GLU A 220 17.58 8.72 -10.91
N ALA A 221 16.37 8.87 -10.37
CA ALA A 221 15.14 8.66 -11.11
C ALA A 221 15.03 9.54 -12.37
N ARG A 222 15.47 10.80 -12.29
CA ARG A 222 15.43 11.72 -13.43
C ARG A 222 16.32 11.29 -14.58
N ASP A 223 17.48 10.72 -14.29
CA ASP A 223 18.42 10.27 -15.32
C ASP A 223 17.95 8.96 -15.98
N LEU A 224 17.30 8.10 -15.19
CA LEU A 224 16.79 6.81 -15.66
C LEU A 224 15.46 6.92 -16.41
N PHE A 225 14.64 7.93 -16.08
CA PHE A 225 13.30 8.14 -16.65
C PHE A 225 13.12 9.56 -17.19
N PRO A 226 13.96 10.03 -18.11
CA PRO A 226 13.94 11.43 -18.58
C PRO A 226 12.61 11.84 -19.22
N GLU A 227 11.89 10.91 -19.83
CA GLU A 227 10.61 11.17 -20.49
C GLU A 227 9.52 11.57 -19.48
N GLU A 228 9.46 10.91 -18.34
CA GLU A 228 8.49 11.14 -17.26
C GLU A 228 8.75 12.49 -16.57
N PHE A 229 9.98 13.00 -16.64
CA PHE A 229 10.37 14.28 -16.07
C PHE A 229 10.41 15.43 -17.09
N ARG A 230 10.05 15.21 -18.37
CA ARG A 230 10.17 16.21 -19.43
C ARG A 230 9.48 17.53 -19.10
N ASP A 231 8.27 17.47 -18.56
CA ASP A 231 7.43 18.64 -18.25
C ASP A 231 7.50 19.02 -16.76
N ILE A 232 8.43 18.43 -16.01
CA ILE A 232 8.58 18.67 -14.57
C ILE A 232 9.79 19.57 -14.34
N THR A 233 9.55 20.82 -13.91
CA THR A 233 10.61 21.82 -13.66
C THR A 233 11.37 21.58 -12.36
N GLY A 234 10.77 20.87 -11.40
CA GLY A 234 11.38 20.50 -10.11
C GLY A 234 11.97 19.10 -10.11
N THR A 235 12.39 18.64 -8.94
CA THR A 235 12.90 17.29 -8.70
C THR A 235 11.79 16.32 -8.26
N SER A 236 10.56 16.81 -8.09
CA SER A 236 9.47 16.08 -7.47
C SER A 236 8.16 16.27 -8.23
N PHE A 237 7.30 15.28 -8.16
CA PHE A 237 5.91 15.29 -8.59
C PHE A 237 5.05 14.54 -7.57
N LEU A 238 3.76 14.85 -7.54
CA LEU A 238 2.83 14.19 -6.62
C LEU A 238 2.28 12.92 -7.26
N ALA A 239 2.57 11.77 -6.63
CA ALA A 239 1.93 10.51 -6.94
C ALA A 239 1.42 9.83 -5.66
N PHE A 240 2.24 9.81 -4.62
CA PHE A 240 1.97 9.12 -3.36
C PHE A 240 2.01 10.07 -2.17
N LEU A 241 1.29 9.66 -1.12
CA LEU A 241 1.26 10.30 0.19
C LEU A 241 1.71 9.28 1.24
N PHE A 242 2.58 9.72 2.13
CA PHE A 242 3.19 8.84 3.13
C PHE A 242 2.88 9.30 4.54
N PHE A 243 2.73 8.32 5.44
CA PHE A 243 2.49 8.58 6.86
C PHE A 243 3.41 7.73 7.72
N VAL A 244 3.85 8.31 8.85
CA VAL A 244 4.36 7.55 9.99
C VAL A 244 3.40 7.77 11.14
N LEU A 245 2.80 6.69 11.61
CA LEU A 245 1.81 6.68 12.65
C LEU A 245 2.37 5.92 13.86
N ARG A 246 1.99 6.33 15.06
CA ARG A 246 2.43 5.69 16.28
C ARG A 246 1.25 5.05 17.03
N ALA A 247 1.47 3.84 17.47
CA ALA A 247 0.58 3.10 18.35
C ALA A 247 0.85 3.54 19.80
N ASP A 248 0.04 4.46 20.33
CA ASP A 248 0.11 4.91 21.74
C ASP A 248 -0.63 3.96 22.67
#